data_60c203dc77f60c8258ebb746488a101f
#
_entry.id   60c203dc77f60c8258ebb746488a101f
#
_cell.length_a   1.000
_cell.length_b   1.000
_cell.length_c   1.000
_cell.angle_alpha   90.00
_cell.angle_beta   90.00
_cell.angle_gamma   90.00
#
_symmetry.space_group_name_H-M   'P 1'
#
loop_
_entity.id
_entity.type
_entity.pdbx_description
1 polymer ?
#
loop_
_entity_poly.entity_id
_entity_poly.type
_entity_poly.pdbx_seq_one_letter_code
_entity_poly.pdbx_strand_id
1 'polypeptide(L)'
;MNSKAIELMECDNNVYNINADSAASKIASELAAEKIIFLTDQQGVLNKKKELISSLNFEEINTLIEKEVITGGMLPKIKACLDAINNNVKMAHIVDGRIQHSVLLEIFTNEGIGTLVKK
;
A
#
# COMPACT_ATOMS: atom_id res chain seq x y z
N MET A 1 -15.39 9.62 -10.59
CA MET A 1 -14.07 9.03 -10.93
C MET A 1 -13.49 9.79 -12.12
N ASN A 2 -12.19 10.00 -12.13
CA ASN A 2 -11.50 10.68 -13.22
C ASN A 2 -11.50 9.78 -14.47
N SER A 3 -11.81 10.34 -15.66
CA SER A 3 -11.86 9.60 -16.93
C SER A 3 -10.53 8.94 -17.28
N LYS A 4 -9.41 9.57 -16.92
CA LYS A 4 -8.06 9.02 -17.16
C LYS A 4 -7.80 7.78 -16.32
N ALA A 5 -8.30 7.71 -15.09
CA ALA A 5 -8.21 6.52 -14.24
C ALA A 5 -9.00 5.35 -14.86
N ILE A 6 -10.16 5.63 -15.45
CA ILE A 6 -10.96 4.62 -16.15
C ILE A 6 -10.20 4.07 -17.35
N GLU A 7 -9.55 4.93 -18.15
CA GLU A 7 -8.73 4.51 -19.29
C GLU A 7 -7.60 3.55 -18.86
N LEU A 8 -6.94 3.83 -17.73
CA LEU A 8 -5.89 2.95 -17.20
C LEU A 8 -6.41 1.56 -16.83
N MET A 9 -7.66 1.47 -16.41
CA MET A 9 -8.29 0.18 -16.08
C MET A 9 -8.80 -0.56 -17.30
N GLU A 10 -9.20 0.14 -18.34
CA GLU A 10 -9.87 -0.40 -19.52
C GLU A 10 -9.00 -0.45 -20.78
N CYS A 11 -7.74 -0.04 -20.69
CA CYS A 11 -6.86 0.10 -21.86
C CYS A 11 -6.56 -1.22 -22.57
N ASP A 12 -6.90 -2.35 -21.99
CA ASP A 12 -6.64 -3.65 -22.57
C ASP A 12 -7.94 -4.48 -22.58
N ASN A 13 -8.37 -4.90 -23.78
CA ASN A 13 -9.57 -5.69 -23.96
C ASN A 13 -9.39 -7.18 -23.67
N ASN A 14 -8.18 -7.61 -23.33
CA ASN A 14 -7.90 -8.99 -22.99
C ASN A 14 -8.29 -9.27 -21.53
N VAL A 15 -8.68 -10.51 -21.24
CA VAL A 15 -8.99 -10.93 -19.87
C VAL A 15 -7.68 -11.27 -19.18
N TYR A 16 -7.23 -10.38 -18.30
CA TYR A 16 -6.05 -10.60 -17.48
C TYR A 16 -6.43 -10.67 -16.00
N ASN A 17 -5.66 -11.42 -15.24
CA ASN A 17 -5.65 -11.26 -13.79
C ASN A 17 -4.86 -10.01 -13.45
N ILE A 18 -5.56 -8.88 -13.31
CA ILE A 18 -4.93 -7.63 -12.94
C ILE A 18 -4.52 -7.71 -11.48
N ASN A 19 -3.25 -7.41 -11.18
CA ASN A 19 -2.81 -7.22 -9.82
C ASN A 19 -3.47 -5.94 -9.29
N ALA A 20 -4.42 -6.09 -8.38
CA ALA A 20 -5.19 -4.96 -7.85
C ALA A 20 -4.31 -3.93 -7.14
N ASP A 21 -3.27 -4.36 -6.45
CA ASP A 21 -2.35 -3.45 -5.75
C ASP A 21 -1.58 -2.57 -6.75
N SER A 22 -1.10 -3.17 -7.84
CA SER A 22 -0.41 -2.45 -8.90
C SER A 22 -1.35 -1.47 -9.62
N ALA A 23 -2.57 -1.89 -9.90
CA ALA A 23 -3.58 -1.02 -10.53
C ALA A 23 -3.92 0.17 -9.63
N ALA A 24 -4.11 -0.05 -8.34
CA ALA A 24 -4.39 1.00 -7.37
C ALA A 24 -3.26 2.03 -7.30
N SER A 25 -2.01 1.57 -7.32
CA SER A 25 -0.83 2.43 -7.33
C SER A 25 -0.82 3.35 -8.56
N LYS A 26 -1.10 2.80 -9.75
CA LYS A 26 -1.16 3.58 -10.99
C LYS A 26 -2.28 4.62 -10.96
N ILE A 27 -3.46 4.24 -10.48
CA ILE A 27 -4.59 5.16 -10.36
C ILE A 27 -4.26 6.30 -9.40
N ALA A 28 -3.71 6.00 -8.23
CA ALA A 28 -3.32 7.01 -7.26
C ALA A 28 -2.29 7.99 -7.82
N SER A 29 -1.31 7.47 -8.57
CA SER A 29 -0.28 8.29 -9.21
C SER A 29 -0.87 9.22 -10.26
N GLU A 30 -1.77 8.72 -11.11
CA GLU A 30 -2.42 9.52 -12.14
C GLU A 30 -3.35 10.59 -11.57
N LEU A 31 -4.01 10.30 -10.45
CA LEU A 31 -4.87 11.25 -9.76
C LEU A 31 -4.11 12.25 -8.90
N ALA A 32 -2.79 12.11 -8.80
CA ALA A 32 -1.94 12.88 -7.87
C ALA A 32 -2.49 12.82 -6.43
N ALA A 33 -2.88 11.63 -6.01
CA ALA A 33 -3.41 11.41 -4.66
C ALA A 33 -2.36 11.73 -3.60
N GLU A 34 -2.79 12.29 -2.49
CA GLU A 34 -1.89 12.53 -1.36
C GLU A 34 -1.56 11.24 -0.61
N LYS A 35 -2.52 10.34 -0.54
CA LYS A 35 -2.40 9.07 0.19
C LYS A 35 -2.99 7.93 -0.61
N ILE A 36 -2.39 6.76 -0.46
CA ILE A 36 -2.98 5.50 -0.90
C ILE A 36 -3.06 4.58 0.31
N ILE A 37 -4.16 3.86 0.46
CA ILE A 37 -4.38 2.96 1.59
C ILE A 37 -4.70 1.58 1.05
N PHE A 38 -3.88 0.61 1.41
CA PHE A 38 -4.12 -0.80 1.08
C PHE A 38 -4.72 -1.50 2.29
N LEU A 39 -5.84 -2.17 2.08
CA LEU A 39 -6.46 -3.00 3.10
C LEU A 39 -5.95 -4.43 2.97
N THR A 40 -5.64 -5.05 4.09
CA THR A 40 -5.13 -6.41 4.15
C THR A 40 -5.84 -7.19 5.25
N ASP A 41 -5.64 -8.49 5.30
CA ASP A 41 -6.13 -9.38 6.36
C ASP A 41 -5.12 -9.56 7.49
N GLN A 42 -4.13 -8.69 7.58
CA GLN A 42 -3.15 -8.62 8.66
C GLN A 42 -3.17 -7.24 9.30
N GLN A 43 -2.54 -7.09 10.46
CA GLN A 43 -2.44 -5.80 11.15
C GLN A 43 -1.73 -4.74 10.31
N GLY A 44 -0.80 -5.17 9.47
CA GLY A 44 0.07 -4.36 8.64
C GLY A 44 1.35 -5.15 8.37
N VAL A 45 2.48 -4.48 8.28
CA VAL A 45 3.77 -5.15 8.16
C VAL A 45 4.24 -5.57 9.55
N LEU A 46 4.57 -6.83 9.70
CA LEU A 46 5.00 -7.41 10.98
C LEU A 46 6.49 -7.74 10.94
N ASN A 47 7.16 -7.58 12.07
CA ASN A 47 8.54 -8.01 12.24
C ASN A 47 8.64 -9.54 12.48
N LYS A 48 9.84 -10.07 12.71
CA LYS A 48 10.04 -11.50 12.99
C LYS A 48 9.31 -12.00 14.23
N LYS A 49 9.07 -11.12 15.19
CA LYS A 49 8.33 -11.42 16.42
C LYS A 49 6.83 -11.28 16.25
N LYS A 50 6.36 -11.00 15.02
CA LYS A 50 4.96 -10.74 14.68
C LYS A 50 4.39 -9.49 15.36
N GLU A 51 5.25 -8.52 15.64
CA GLU A 51 4.84 -7.22 16.15
C GLU A 51 4.67 -6.24 14.97
N LEU A 52 3.69 -5.38 15.07
CA LEU A 52 3.39 -4.38 14.04
C LEU A 52 4.53 -3.36 13.94
N ILE A 53 4.97 -3.10 12.71
CA ILE A 53 5.89 -2.01 12.40
C ILE A 53 5.05 -0.81 11.98
N SER A 54 5.07 0.27 12.77
CA SER A 54 4.18 1.41 12.56
C SER A 54 4.58 2.32 11.40
N SER A 55 5.86 2.39 11.07
CA SER A 55 6.31 3.15 9.91
C SER A 55 7.59 2.55 9.32
N LEU A 56 7.73 2.70 8.00
CA LEU A 56 8.87 2.18 7.25
C LEU A 56 9.30 3.19 6.20
N ASN A 57 10.60 3.37 6.04
CA ASN A 57 11.18 4.06 4.90
C ASN A 57 11.70 3.05 3.87
N PHE A 58 12.21 3.55 2.73
CA PHE A 58 12.67 2.69 1.64
C PHE A 58 13.84 1.78 2.03
N GLU A 59 14.78 2.29 2.81
CA GLU A 59 15.95 1.51 3.24
C GLU A 59 15.54 0.37 4.18
N GLU A 60 14.67 0.68 5.14
CA GLU A 60 14.14 -0.32 6.07
C GLU A 60 13.38 -1.42 5.34
N ILE A 61 12.58 -1.05 4.34
CA ILE A 61 11.83 -2.00 3.51
C ILE A 61 12.79 -2.93 2.76
N ASN A 62 13.83 -2.39 2.12
CA ASN A 62 14.80 -3.20 1.40
C ASN A 62 15.50 -4.20 2.33
N THR A 63 15.87 -3.75 3.51
CA THR A 63 16.46 -4.62 4.53
C THR A 63 15.53 -5.75 4.94
N LEU A 64 14.25 -5.44 5.15
CA LEU A 64 13.24 -6.44 5.55
C LEU A 64 12.95 -7.43 4.43
N ILE A 65 13.01 -7.02 3.18
CA ILE A 65 12.86 -7.93 2.04
C ILE A 65 14.08 -8.86 1.94
N GLU A 66 15.29 -8.33 2.06
CA GLU A 66 16.52 -9.12 2.02
C GLU A 66 16.58 -10.15 3.15
N LYS A 67 16.10 -9.80 4.33
CA LYS A 67 16.05 -10.71 5.49
C LYS A 67 14.85 -11.66 5.47
N GLU A 68 14.07 -11.62 4.41
CA GLU A 68 12.84 -12.44 4.25
C GLU A 68 11.82 -12.23 5.38
N VAL A 69 11.77 -11.04 5.95
CA VAL A 69 10.74 -10.64 6.91
C VAL A 69 9.45 -10.24 6.18
N ILE A 70 9.59 -9.51 5.07
CA ILE A 70 8.48 -9.20 4.18
C ILE A 70 8.47 -10.25 3.08
N THR A 71 7.44 -11.09 3.05
CA THR A 71 7.32 -12.21 2.12
C THR A 71 5.87 -12.40 1.66
N GLY A 72 5.66 -13.30 0.71
CA GLY A 72 4.34 -13.75 0.27
C GLY A 72 3.45 -12.63 -0.24
N GLY A 73 2.21 -12.61 0.22
CA GLY A 73 1.20 -11.65 -0.22
C GLY A 73 1.46 -10.20 0.17
N MET A 74 2.34 -9.97 1.15
CA MET A 74 2.72 -8.61 1.55
C MET A 74 3.67 -7.96 0.52
N LEU A 75 4.47 -8.74 -0.21
CA LEU A 75 5.41 -8.22 -1.20
C LEU A 75 4.73 -7.36 -2.29
N PRO A 76 3.65 -7.80 -2.95
CA PRO A 76 2.96 -6.96 -3.94
C PRO A 76 2.45 -5.65 -3.36
N LYS A 77 1.95 -5.66 -2.12
CA LYS A 77 1.45 -4.46 -1.46
C LYS A 77 2.57 -3.47 -1.17
N ILE A 78 3.69 -3.95 -0.65
CA ILE A 78 4.87 -3.12 -0.39
C ILE A 78 5.41 -2.54 -1.69
N LYS A 79 5.52 -3.34 -2.74
CA LYS A 79 5.97 -2.85 -4.06
C LYS A 79 5.04 -1.79 -4.61
N ALA A 80 3.73 -1.97 -4.47
CA ALA A 80 2.75 -0.97 -4.89
C ALA A 80 2.87 0.33 -4.08
N CYS A 81 3.14 0.24 -2.78
CA CYS A 81 3.43 1.42 -1.95
C CYS A 81 4.66 2.19 -2.46
N LEU A 82 5.75 1.48 -2.73
CA LEU A 82 6.98 2.08 -3.23
C LEU A 82 6.77 2.74 -4.59
N ASP A 83 6.06 2.06 -5.50
CA ASP A 83 5.75 2.61 -6.81
C ASP A 83 4.91 3.87 -6.72
N ALA A 84 3.89 3.87 -5.87
CA ALA A 84 3.03 5.04 -5.66
C ALA A 84 3.85 6.24 -5.16
N ILE A 85 4.69 6.03 -4.16
CA ILE A 85 5.51 7.11 -3.57
C ILE A 85 6.56 7.60 -4.57
N ASN A 86 7.15 6.72 -5.39
CA ASN A 86 8.07 7.11 -6.44
C ASN A 86 7.38 7.91 -7.56
N ASN A 87 6.07 7.80 -7.68
CA ASN A 87 5.27 8.52 -8.67
C ASN A 87 4.43 9.63 -8.03
N ASN A 88 4.97 10.28 -7.00
CA ASN A 88 4.45 11.50 -6.38
C ASN A 88 3.24 11.34 -5.45
N VAL A 89 2.87 10.14 -5.07
CA VAL A 89 1.97 9.94 -3.93
C VAL A 89 2.80 10.15 -2.66
N LYS A 90 2.34 10.98 -1.76
CA LYS A 90 3.15 11.40 -0.59
C LYS A 90 3.29 10.32 0.46
N MET A 91 2.23 9.57 0.72
CA MET A 91 2.19 8.56 1.76
C MET A 91 1.40 7.35 1.29
N ALA A 92 1.83 6.18 1.76
CA ALA A 92 1.10 4.94 1.54
C ALA A 92 0.90 4.25 2.89
N HIS A 93 -0.27 3.64 3.07
CA HIS A 93 -0.63 2.96 4.30
C HIS A 93 -1.05 1.52 4.00
N ILE A 94 -0.68 0.60 4.88
CA ILE A 94 -1.16 -0.77 4.87
C ILE A 94 -1.91 -0.99 6.17
N VAL A 95 -3.20 -1.31 6.08
CA VAL A 95 -4.11 -1.28 7.22
C VAL A 95 -4.94 -2.56 7.26
N ASP A 96 -5.26 -3.03 8.46
CA ASP A 96 -6.10 -4.20 8.66
C ASP A 96 -7.56 -3.89 8.28
N GLY A 97 -8.00 -4.43 7.16
CA GLY A 97 -9.36 -4.24 6.66
C GLY A 97 -10.42 -4.98 7.45
N ARG A 98 -10.05 -5.86 8.40
CA ARG A 98 -10.99 -6.59 9.25
C ARG A 98 -11.48 -5.73 10.43
N ILE A 99 -10.76 -4.66 10.75
CA ILE A 99 -11.13 -3.76 11.84
C ILE A 99 -12.17 -2.77 11.34
N GLN A 100 -13.28 -2.65 12.06
CA GLN A 100 -14.33 -1.68 11.73
C GLN A 100 -13.77 -0.25 11.75
N HIS A 101 -14.08 0.55 10.73
CA HIS A 101 -13.58 1.92 10.58
C HIS A 101 -12.05 2.04 10.51
N SER A 102 -11.36 1.00 10.03
CA SER A 102 -9.90 0.95 10.01
C SER A 102 -9.26 2.12 9.25
N VAL A 103 -9.83 2.53 8.12
CA VAL A 103 -9.33 3.68 7.34
C VAL A 103 -9.43 4.97 8.14
N LEU A 104 -10.55 5.20 8.82
CA LEU A 104 -10.74 6.39 9.66
C LEU A 104 -9.77 6.41 10.84
N LEU A 105 -9.57 5.26 11.47
CA LEU A 105 -8.64 5.13 12.59
C LEU A 105 -7.20 5.42 12.16
N GLU A 106 -6.78 4.93 10.98
CA GLU A 106 -5.44 5.18 10.45
C GLU A 106 -5.21 6.67 10.15
N ILE A 107 -6.19 7.34 9.55
CA ILE A 107 -6.05 8.73 9.11
C ILE A 107 -6.22 9.73 10.25
N PHE A 108 -7.18 9.49 11.14
CA PHE A 108 -7.60 10.47 12.14
C PHE A 108 -7.05 10.25 13.54
N THR A 109 -6.29 9.19 13.78
CA THR A 109 -5.60 9.01 15.06
C THR A 109 -4.10 9.30 14.90
N ASN A 110 -3.47 9.82 15.95
CA ASN A 110 -2.06 10.21 15.90
C ASN A 110 -1.13 9.03 15.68
N GLU A 111 -1.46 7.89 16.26
CA GLU A 111 -0.61 6.69 16.17
C GLU A 111 -0.97 5.79 14.99
N GLY A 112 -2.20 5.92 14.44
CA GLY A 112 -2.70 5.01 13.44
C GLY A 112 -2.88 3.60 13.97
N ILE A 113 -3.25 2.66 13.10
CA ILE A 113 -3.42 1.24 13.45
C ILE A 113 -2.66 0.31 12.51
N GLY A 114 -2.07 0.82 11.47
CA GLY A 114 -1.37 0.05 10.44
C GLY A 114 0.07 0.47 10.26
N THR A 115 0.60 0.23 9.07
CA THR A 115 1.95 0.60 8.70
C THR A 115 1.94 1.76 7.72
N LEU A 116 2.66 2.83 8.04
CA LEU A 116 2.89 3.96 7.15
C LEU A 116 4.18 3.73 6.37
N VAL A 117 4.10 3.86 5.05
CA VAL A 117 5.28 3.83 4.16
C VAL A 117 5.50 5.24 3.64
N LYS A 118 6.71 5.74 3.78
CA LYS A 118 7.12 7.07 3.31
C LYS A 118 8.58 7.06 2.86
N LYS A 119 9.01 8.09 2.16
CA LYS A 119 10.42 8.26 1.78
C LYS A 119 11.32 8.44 2.98
#